data_2ff59b4b56194988010536ce9fb4572a
#
_entry.id   2ff59b4b56194988010536ce9fb4572a
#
_cell.length_a   1.000
_cell.length_b   1.000
_cell.length_c   1.000
_cell.angle_alpha   90.00
_cell.angle_beta   90.00
_cell.angle_gamma   90.00
#
_symmetry.space_group_name_H-M   'P 1'
#
loop_
_entity.id
_entity.type
_entity.pdbx_description
1 polymer ?
#
loop_
_entity_poly.entity_id
_entity_poly.type
_entity_poly.pdbx_seq_one_letter_code
_entity_poly.pdbx_strand_id
1 'polypeptide(L)'
;MWLLFWVVLLVGGVMHARLGSDKSPGRLAELCLVYLLVGYCGVGAMLLGIAALVHGPHMAAHLGVPAGNPIQVWTGFAIVGMSATAILGAWLRGNYLIGPVVTWATFFAGATYAHLHADAARGHETSAMSVAWIFATHALISVLLVTLLLMSRAAGRRG
;
A
#
# COMPACT_ATOMS: atom_id res chain seq x y z
N MET A 1 15.44 -2.39 -7.96
CA MET A 1 14.84 -1.11 -7.51
C MET A 1 13.94 -1.24 -6.28
N TRP A 2 12.98 -2.17 -6.23
CA TRP A 2 12.07 -2.33 -5.10
C TRP A 2 12.75 -2.63 -3.76
N LEU A 3 13.80 -3.46 -3.75
CA LEU A 3 14.55 -3.78 -2.53
C LEU A 3 15.19 -2.54 -1.90
N LEU A 4 15.83 -1.70 -2.73
CA LEU A 4 16.46 -0.44 -2.27
C LEU A 4 15.41 0.51 -1.67
N PHE A 5 14.23 0.60 -2.29
CA PHE A 5 13.12 1.40 -1.80
C PHE A 5 12.67 0.95 -0.39
N TRP A 6 12.49 -0.37 -0.19
CA TRP A 6 12.16 -0.94 1.12
C TRP A 6 13.25 -0.69 2.16
N VAL A 7 14.52 -0.83 1.78
CA VAL A 7 15.65 -0.54 2.67
C VAL A 7 15.62 0.93 3.12
N VAL A 8 15.42 1.87 2.19
CA VAL A 8 15.35 3.31 2.51
C VAL A 8 14.19 3.61 3.46
N LEU A 9 13.00 3.03 3.22
CA LEU A 9 11.85 3.22 4.10
C LEU A 9 12.12 2.65 5.51
N LEU A 10 12.68 1.47 5.59
CA LEU A 10 12.94 0.80 6.86
C LEU A 10 14.03 1.52 7.66
N VAL A 11 15.13 1.89 7.01
CA VAL A 11 16.22 2.65 7.63
C VAL A 11 15.74 4.04 8.06
N GLY A 12 15.02 4.75 7.20
CA GLY A 12 14.44 6.06 7.52
C GLY A 12 13.49 5.99 8.71
N GLY A 13 12.61 4.99 8.73
CA GLY A 13 11.68 4.75 9.84
C GLY A 13 12.38 4.44 11.16
N VAL A 14 13.38 3.56 11.13
CA VAL A 14 14.17 3.20 12.31
C VAL A 14 14.98 4.40 12.82
N MET A 15 15.62 5.15 11.94
CA MET A 15 16.36 6.36 12.33
C MET A 15 15.42 7.40 12.95
N HIS A 16 14.28 7.66 12.33
CA HIS A 16 13.29 8.60 12.88
C HIS A 16 12.78 8.15 14.26
N ALA A 17 12.49 6.86 14.43
CA ALA A 17 12.08 6.31 15.72
C ALA A 17 13.18 6.42 16.80
N ARG A 18 14.46 6.27 16.41
CA ARG A 18 15.59 6.40 17.34
C ARG A 18 15.88 7.84 17.74
N LEU A 19 15.75 8.79 16.82
CA LEU A 19 16.01 10.21 17.06
C LEU A 19 14.84 10.92 17.76
N GLY A 20 13.64 10.36 17.72
CA GLY A 20 12.47 10.89 18.41
C GLY A 20 12.58 10.76 19.93
N SER A 21 12.11 11.76 20.66
CA SER A 21 12.06 11.78 22.13
C SER A 21 10.96 10.86 22.67
N ASP A 22 9.82 10.76 21.99
CA ASP A 22 8.68 9.89 22.37
C ASP A 22 8.83 8.51 21.73
N LYS A 23 9.08 7.52 22.58
CA LYS A 23 9.21 6.09 22.21
C LYS A 23 8.01 5.26 22.65
N SER A 24 6.87 5.89 22.93
CA SER A 24 5.65 5.16 23.27
C SER A 24 5.23 4.21 22.16
N PRO A 25 4.67 3.04 22.48
CA PRO A 25 4.23 2.07 21.46
C PRO A 25 3.26 2.66 20.44
N GLY A 26 2.39 3.58 20.87
CA GLY A 26 1.45 4.26 19.98
C GLY A 26 2.14 5.19 18.99
N ARG A 27 3.16 5.92 19.44
CA ARG A 27 3.95 6.78 18.56
C ARG A 27 4.76 5.99 17.56
N LEU A 28 5.34 4.88 17.98
CA LEU A 28 6.07 3.98 17.06
C LEU A 28 5.13 3.36 16.03
N ALA A 29 3.93 2.92 16.44
CA ALA A 29 2.93 2.40 15.52
C ALA A 29 2.47 3.47 14.51
N GLU A 30 2.25 4.71 14.94
CA GLU A 30 1.92 5.82 14.05
C GLU A 30 3.04 6.10 13.05
N LEU A 31 4.29 6.12 13.49
CA LEU A 31 5.43 6.30 12.60
C LEU A 31 5.52 5.19 11.56
N CYS A 32 5.44 3.93 11.98
CA CYS A 32 5.43 2.79 11.05
C CYS A 32 4.28 2.89 10.05
N LEU A 33 3.08 3.25 10.51
CA LEU A 33 1.90 3.46 9.67
C LEU A 33 2.17 4.53 8.60
N VAL A 34 2.72 5.67 9.02
CA VAL A 34 2.98 6.77 8.08
C VAL A 34 4.05 6.42 7.07
N TYR A 35 5.14 5.75 7.49
CA TYR A 35 6.16 5.29 6.54
C TYR A 35 5.59 4.28 5.54
N LEU A 36 4.71 3.37 5.98
CA LEU A 36 4.04 2.43 5.11
C LEU A 36 3.07 3.13 4.14
N LEU A 37 2.24 4.06 4.65
CA LEU A 37 1.32 4.83 3.82
C LEU A 37 2.05 5.72 2.82
N VAL A 38 2.98 6.56 3.27
CA VAL A 38 3.66 7.53 2.41
C VAL A 38 4.60 6.82 1.44
N GLY A 39 5.38 5.87 1.92
CA GLY A 39 6.34 5.15 1.10
C GLY A 39 5.65 4.20 0.13
N TYR A 40 5.02 3.16 0.65
CA TYR A 40 4.48 2.09 -0.19
C TYR A 40 3.20 2.49 -0.92
N CYS A 41 2.19 2.97 -0.18
CA CYS A 41 0.90 3.34 -0.76
C CYS A 41 0.94 4.70 -1.47
N GLY A 42 1.78 5.62 -1.01
CA GLY A 42 1.96 6.92 -1.61
C GLY A 42 2.93 6.90 -2.78
N VAL A 43 4.23 7.01 -2.51
CA VAL A 43 5.25 7.16 -3.56
C VAL A 43 5.32 5.92 -4.46
N GLY A 44 5.36 4.71 -3.88
CA GLY A 44 5.45 3.47 -4.66
C GLY A 44 4.27 3.26 -5.59
N ALA A 45 3.06 3.40 -5.06
CA ALA A 45 1.85 3.22 -5.86
C ALA A 45 1.60 4.40 -6.82
N MET A 46 2.00 5.63 -6.48
CA MET A 46 1.96 6.78 -7.40
C MET A 46 2.75 6.49 -8.68
N LEU A 47 3.97 5.97 -8.54
CA LEU A 47 4.79 5.60 -9.69
C LEU A 47 4.12 4.51 -10.53
N LEU A 48 3.47 3.54 -9.90
CA LEU A 48 2.71 2.49 -10.58
C LEU A 48 1.50 3.09 -11.33
N GLY A 49 0.74 3.98 -10.69
CA GLY A 49 -0.40 4.66 -11.31
C GLY A 49 0.01 5.51 -12.51
N ILE A 50 1.10 6.27 -12.39
CA ILE A 50 1.67 7.04 -13.51
C ILE A 50 2.13 6.11 -14.65
N ALA A 51 2.83 5.01 -14.31
CA ALA A 51 3.24 4.03 -15.31
C ALA A 51 2.04 3.42 -16.05
N ALA A 52 0.92 3.18 -15.35
CA ALA A 52 -0.31 2.70 -15.96
C ALA A 52 -0.89 3.70 -16.98
N LEU A 53 -0.76 5.00 -16.73
CA LEU A 53 -1.24 6.05 -17.63
C LEU A 53 -0.31 6.25 -18.83
N VAL A 54 1.01 6.19 -18.61
CA VAL A 54 2.02 6.49 -19.63
C VAL A 54 2.36 5.27 -20.51
N HIS A 55 2.43 4.08 -19.89
CA HIS A 55 2.79 2.83 -20.57
C HIS A 55 1.59 1.89 -20.70
N GLY A 56 0.48 2.41 -21.20
CA GLY A 56 -0.80 1.76 -21.29
C GLY A 56 -0.82 0.32 -21.79
N PRO A 57 -0.22 -0.02 -22.95
CA PRO A 57 -0.23 -1.38 -23.48
C PRO A 57 0.46 -2.40 -22.57
N HIS A 58 1.54 -2.01 -21.91
CA HIS A 58 2.28 -2.88 -20.98
C HIS A 58 1.46 -3.16 -19.73
N MET A 59 0.80 -2.14 -19.19
CA MET A 59 -0.05 -2.30 -18.01
C MET A 59 -1.33 -3.09 -18.34
N ALA A 60 -1.90 -2.91 -19.52
CA ALA A 60 -3.05 -3.69 -19.97
C ALA A 60 -2.74 -5.19 -19.98
N ALA A 61 -1.55 -5.57 -20.45
CA ALA A 61 -1.08 -6.96 -20.42
C ALA A 61 -0.98 -7.49 -18.99
N HIS A 62 -0.48 -6.69 -18.03
CA HIS A 62 -0.43 -7.06 -16.62
C HIS A 62 -1.81 -7.23 -15.99
N LEU A 63 -2.77 -6.41 -16.39
CA LEU A 63 -4.15 -6.50 -15.91
C LEU A 63 -4.97 -7.57 -16.62
N GLY A 64 -4.42 -8.19 -17.69
CA GLY A 64 -5.12 -9.18 -18.50
C GLY A 64 -6.29 -8.60 -19.29
N VAL A 65 -6.22 -7.30 -19.65
CA VAL A 65 -7.23 -6.59 -20.45
C VAL A 65 -6.65 -6.15 -21.79
N PRO A 66 -7.49 -5.97 -22.83
CA PRO A 66 -7.03 -5.44 -24.12
C PRO A 66 -6.38 -4.05 -23.97
N ALA A 67 -5.34 -3.79 -24.75
CA ALA A 67 -4.71 -2.47 -24.80
C ALA A 67 -5.74 -1.40 -25.20
N GLY A 68 -5.70 -0.25 -24.51
CA GLY A 68 -6.66 0.84 -24.70
C GLY A 68 -8.00 0.67 -23.98
N ASN A 69 -8.14 -0.35 -23.11
CA ASN A 69 -9.34 -0.53 -22.31
C ASN A 69 -9.48 0.64 -21.30
N PRO A 70 -10.65 1.31 -21.24
CA PRO A 70 -10.89 2.42 -20.30
C PRO A 70 -10.61 2.06 -18.81
N ILE A 71 -10.83 0.80 -18.42
CA ILE A 71 -10.55 0.33 -17.06
C ILE A 71 -9.11 0.58 -16.65
N GLN A 72 -8.15 0.40 -17.55
CA GLN A 72 -6.73 0.66 -17.31
C GLN A 72 -6.47 2.13 -16.94
N VAL A 73 -7.07 3.05 -17.70
CA VAL A 73 -6.94 4.50 -17.49
C VAL A 73 -7.59 4.89 -16.14
N TRP A 74 -8.81 4.40 -15.89
CA TRP A 74 -9.50 4.64 -14.61
C TRP A 74 -8.73 4.11 -13.42
N THR A 75 -8.18 2.90 -13.53
CA THR A 75 -7.33 2.31 -12.48
C THR A 75 -6.09 3.17 -12.24
N GLY A 76 -5.44 3.64 -13.30
CA GLY A 76 -4.29 4.53 -13.19
C GLY A 76 -4.62 5.82 -12.42
N PHE A 77 -5.70 6.52 -12.79
CA PHE A 77 -6.13 7.73 -12.08
C PHE A 77 -6.59 7.45 -10.64
N ALA A 78 -7.29 6.33 -10.40
CA ALA A 78 -7.70 5.94 -9.06
C ALA A 78 -6.48 5.72 -8.14
N ILE A 79 -5.47 4.98 -8.63
CA ILE A 79 -4.22 4.75 -7.88
C ILE A 79 -3.49 6.08 -7.62
N VAL A 80 -3.38 6.98 -8.59
CA VAL A 80 -2.76 8.30 -8.42
C VAL A 80 -3.50 9.12 -7.36
N GLY A 81 -4.83 9.18 -7.41
CA GLY A 81 -5.64 9.89 -6.42
C GLY A 81 -5.50 9.32 -5.01
N MET A 82 -5.60 7.99 -4.88
CA MET A 82 -5.41 7.30 -3.59
C MET A 82 -3.99 7.51 -3.04
N SER A 83 -2.98 7.49 -3.90
CA SER A 83 -1.58 7.73 -3.52
C SER A 83 -1.36 9.15 -3.03
N ALA A 84 -1.97 10.14 -3.66
CA ALA A 84 -1.92 11.53 -3.20
C ALA A 84 -2.46 11.67 -1.77
N THR A 85 -3.58 11.01 -1.44
CA THR A 85 -4.12 11.02 -0.07
C THR A 85 -3.17 10.34 0.93
N ALA A 86 -2.51 9.26 0.53
CA ALA A 86 -1.53 8.59 1.38
C ALA A 86 -0.30 9.47 1.64
N ILE A 87 0.20 10.20 0.62
CA ILE A 87 1.33 11.13 0.75
C ILE A 87 0.98 12.27 1.71
N LEU A 88 -0.24 12.82 1.63
CA LEU A 88 -0.71 13.85 2.56
C LEU A 88 -0.68 13.39 4.03
N GLY A 89 -0.74 12.09 4.30
CA GLY A 89 -0.54 11.50 5.62
C GLY A 89 0.82 11.81 6.27
N ALA A 90 1.81 12.32 5.51
CA ALA A 90 3.08 12.82 6.07
C ALA A 90 2.87 14.03 6.98
N TRP A 91 1.95 14.90 6.61
CA TRP A 91 1.66 16.18 7.29
C TRP A 91 0.36 16.13 8.09
N LEU A 92 -0.67 15.48 7.52
CA LEU A 92 -1.98 15.35 8.15
C LEU A 92 -2.01 14.07 8.99
N ARG A 93 -2.08 14.21 10.29
CA ARG A 93 -2.00 13.09 11.27
C ARG A 93 -3.36 12.83 11.93
N GLY A 94 -3.35 11.91 12.88
CA GLY A 94 -4.51 11.61 13.72
C GLY A 94 -5.69 11.04 12.90
N ASN A 95 -6.84 11.70 12.96
CA ASN A 95 -8.07 11.20 12.30
C ASN A 95 -7.98 11.16 10.78
N TYR A 96 -7.13 11.98 10.18
CA TYR A 96 -6.93 11.95 8.73
C TYR A 96 -6.47 10.58 8.23
N LEU A 97 -5.59 9.89 8.98
CA LEU A 97 -5.03 8.62 8.56
C LEU A 97 -6.06 7.50 8.39
N ILE A 98 -7.28 7.65 8.94
CA ILE A 98 -8.34 6.64 8.78
C ILE A 98 -8.70 6.47 7.30
N GLY A 99 -8.97 7.57 6.62
CA GLY A 99 -9.39 7.54 5.21
C GLY A 99 -8.40 6.79 4.32
N PRO A 100 -7.13 7.22 4.23
CA PRO A 100 -6.10 6.52 3.47
C PRO A 100 -5.93 5.05 3.87
N VAL A 101 -5.94 4.72 5.18
CA VAL A 101 -5.81 3.33 5.65
C VAL A 101 -6.97 2.48 5.17
N VAL A 102 -8.21 2.92 5.36
CA VAL A 102 -9.40 2.15 4.92
C VAL A 102 -9.36 1.96 3.41
N THR A 103 -9.07 3.00 2.65
CA THR A 103 -9.03 2.94 1.20
C THR A 103 -7.97 1.94 0.71
N TRP A 104 -6.74 2.04 1.20
CA TRP A 104 -5.66 1.15 0.77
C TRP A 104 -5.81 -0.28 1.30
N ALA A 105 -6.29 -0.47 2.53
CA ALA A 105 -6.55 -1.80 3.05
C ALA A 105 -7.63 -2.52 2.24
N THR A 106 -8.72 -1.83 1.89
CA THR A 106 -9.77 -2.38 1.03
C THR A 106 -9.26 -2.69 -0.37
N PHE A 107 -8.46 -1.78 -0.96
CA PHE A 107 -7.86 -1.98 -2.27
C PHE A 107 -6.97 -3.23 -2.30
N PHE A 108 -6.07 -3.39 -1.34
CA PHE A 108 -5.17 -4.55 -1.29
C PHE A 108 -5.91 -5.85 -0.96
N ALA A 109 -6.94 -5.82 -0.11
CA ALA A 109 -7.78 -6.99 0.12
C ALA A 109 -8.51 -7.41 -1.17
N GLY A 110 -9.07 -6.46 -1.90
CA GLY A 110 -9.69 -6.69 -3.21
C GLY A 110 -8.71 -7.20 -4.26
N ALA A 111 -7.50 -6.64 -4.31
CA ALA A 111 -6.44 -7.10 -5.21
C ALA A 111 -6.01 -8.54 -4.88
N THR A 112 -5.86 -8.89 -3.60
CA THR A 112 -5.59 -10.28 -3.16
C THR A 112 -6.66 -11.23 -3.68
N TYR A 113 -7.93 -10.89 -3.44
CA TYR A 113 -9.07 -11.68 -3.90
C TYR A 113 -9.07 -11.84 -5.43
N ALA A 114 -8.88 -10.74 -6.18
CA ALA A 114 -8.89 -10.74 -7.63
C ALA A 114 -7.78 -11.61 -8.22
N HIS A 115 -6.56 -11.55 -7.67
CA HIS A 115 -5.44 -12.38 -8.12
C HIS A 115 -5.70 -13.86 -7.88
N LEU A 116 -6.16 -14.26 -6.69
CA LEU A 116 -6.44 -15.65 -6.37
C LEU A 116 -7.60 -16.22 -7.23
N HIS A 117 -8.63 -15.40 -7.48
CA HIS A 117 -9.77 -15.82 -8.31
C HIS A 117 -9.41 -15.91 -9.80
N ALA A 118 -8.63 -14.97 -10.31
CA ALA A 118 -8.21 -14.97 -11.70
C ALA A 118 -7.34 -16.19 -12.05
N ASP A 119 -6.48 -16.60 -11.16
CA ASP A 119 -5.65 -17.79 -11.34
C ASP A 119 -6.49 -19.07 -11.31
N ALA A 120 -7.40 -19.19 -10.35
CA ALA A 120 -8.34 -20.32 -10.27
C ALA A 120 -9.22 -20.44 -11.52
N ALA A 121 -9.73 -19.31 -12.06
CA ALA A 121 -10.57 -19.29 -13.24
C ALA A 121 -9.83 -19.67 -14.53
N ARG A 122 -8.51 -19.46 -14.60
CA ARG A 122 -7.67 -19.84 -15.75
C ARG A 122 -7.23 -21.32 -15.73
N GLY A 123 -7.56 -22.07 -14.67
CA GLY A 123 -7.08 -23.43 -14.48
C GLY A 123 -5.56 -23.52 -14.31
N HIS A 124 -4.89 -22.41 -14.02
CA HIS A 124 -3.47 -22.40 -13.72
C HIS A 124 -3.28 -22.76 -12.25
N GLU A 125 -2.48 -23.80 -12.00
CA GLU A 125 -1.98 -24.02 -10.65
C GLU A 125 -1.09 -22.83 -10.29
N THR A 126 -1.63 -21.92 -9.43
CA THR A 126 -0.85 -20.79 -8.92
C THR A 126 0.36 -21.37 -8.18
N SER A 127 1.56 -21.08 -8.65
CA SER A 127 2.76 -21.56 -7.98
C SER A 127 2.79 -21.07 -6.52
N ALA A 128 3.33 -21.87 -5.62
CA ALA A 128 3.49 -21.44 -4.22
C ALA A 128 4.24 -20.11 -4.08
N MET A 129 5.18 -19.82 -4.98
CA MET A 129 5.90 -18.55 -5.05
C MET A 129 4.97 -17.39 -5.42
N SER A 130 4.05 -17.56 -6.38
CA SER A 130 3.08 -16.53 -6.77
C SER A 130 2.10 -16.24 -5.64
N VAL A 131 1.61 -17.28 -4.96
CA VAL A 131 0.75 -17.15 -3.78
C VAL A 131 1.46 -16.38 -2.67
N ALA A 132 2.68 -16.79 -2.32
CA ALA A 132 3.48 -16.12 -1.30
C ALA A 132 3.72 -14.65 -1.62
N TRP A 133 3.99 -14.32 -2.89
CA TRP A 133 4.17 -12.94 -3.35
C TRP A 133 2.90 -12.11 -3.20
N ILE A 134 1.74 -12.62 -3.62
CA ILE A 134 0.43 -11.95 -3.48
C ILE A 134 0.14 -11.68 -1.99
N PHE A 135 0.34 -12.69 -1.13
CA PHE A 135 0.14 -12.51 0.30
C PHE A 135 1.09 -11.49 0.91
N ALA A 136 2.37 -11.50 0.55
CA ALA A 136 3.37 -10.57 1.07
C ALA A 136 3.13 -9.12 0.62
N THR A 137 2.71 -8.91 -0.62
CA THR A 137 2.57 -7.57 -1.21
C THR A 137 1.19 -6.94 -1.03
N HIS A 138 0.15 -7.76 -0.80
CA HIS A 138 -1.23 -7.27 -0.72
C HIS A 138 -1.88 -7.61 0.63
N ALA A 139 -2.07 -8.89 0.95
CA ALA A 139 -2.78 -9.29 2.16
C ALA A 139 -2.08 -8.81 3.43
N LEU A 140 -0.76 -9.02 3.54
CA LEU A 140 0.03 -8.58 4.69
C LEU A 140 -0.01 -7.05 4.86
N ILE A 141 0.13 -6.31 3.76
CA ILE A 141 0.07 -4.84 3.81
C ILE A 141 -1.31 -4.36 4.28
N SER A 142 -2.40 -4.97 3.78
CA SER A 142 -3.75 -4.67 4.24
C SER A 142 -3.90 -4.85 5.76
N VAL A 143 -3.44 -5.99 6.30
CA VAL A 143 -3.49 -6.28 7.75
C VAL A 143 -2.62 -5.32 8.54
N LEU A 144 -1.39 -5.04 8.08
CA LEU A 144 -0.47 -4.13 8.76
C LEU A 144 -1.03 -2.71 8.86
N LEU A 145 -1.62 -2.17 7.79
CA LEU A 145 -2.23 -0.83 7.79
C LEU A 145 -3.30 -0.71 8.88
N VAL A 146 -4.22 -1.67 8.95
CA VAL A 146 -5.30 -1.65 9.95
C VAL A 146 -4.74 -1.84 11.36
N THR A 147 -3.84 -2.81 11.56
CA THR A 147 -3.24 -3.11 12.87
C THR A 147 -2.48 -1.91 13.42
N LEU A 148 -1.63 -1.28 12.60
CA LEU A 148 -0.86 -0.10 13.01
C LEU A 148 -1.76 1.09 13.34
N LEU A 149 -2.86 1.29 12.58
CA LEU A 149 -3.83 2.32 12.89
C LEU A 149 -4.50 2.06 14.25
N LEU A 150 -4.94 0.84 14.53
CA LEU A 150 -5.56 0.48 15.79
C LEU A 150 -4.59 0.63 16.97
N MET A 151 -3.34 0.19 16.83
CA MET A 151 -2.31 0.34 17.85
C MET A 151 -2.00 1.81 18.16
N SER A 152 -1.87 2.65 17.14
CA SER A 152 -1.61 4.08 17.32
C SER A 152 -2.74 4.78 18.10
N ARG A 153 -3.98 4.34 17.92
CA ARG A 153 -5.15 4.91 18.58
C ARG A 153 -5.39 4.38 19.99
N ALA A 154 -5.14 3.09 20.22
CA ALA A 154 -5.30 2.49 21.53
C ALA A 154 -4.38 3.13 22.58
N ALA A 155 -3.19 3.55 22.18
CA ALA A 155 -2.24 4.23 23.06
C ALA A 155 -2.67 5.67 23.41
N GLY A 156 -3.24 6.41 22.46
CA GLY A 156 -3.71 7.78 22.69
C GLY A 156 -4.96 7.90 23.56
N ARG A 157 -5.64 6.79 23.86
CA ARG A 157 -6.80 6.76 24.78
C ARG A 157 -6.42 6.50 26.24
N ARG A 158 -5.18 6.16 26.51
CA ARG A 158 -4.68 5.81 27.85
C ARG A 158 -3.89 6.92 28.55
N GLY A 159 -3.67 8.02 27.90
CA GLY A 159 -3.03 9.24 28.42
C GLY A 159 -4.04 10.39 28.52
#